data_c91a966f677afbb272407b081fbb276c
#
_entry.id   c91a966f677afbb272407b081fbb276c
#
_cell.length_a   1.000
_cell.length_b   1.000
_cell.length_c   1.000
_cell.angle_alpha   90.00
_cell.angle_beta   90.00
_cell.angle_gamma   90.00
#
_symmetry.space_group_name_H-M   'P 1'
#
loop_
_entity.id
_entity.type
_entity.pdbx_description
1 polymer ?
#
loop_
_entity_poly.entity_id
_entity_poly.type
_entity_poly.pdbx_seq_one_letter_code
_entity_poly.pdbx_strand_id
1 'polypeptide(L)'
;LSADASKSVLLIEAGSRDNYFWIPIPVGYLFTINNPRTDWMYKTTNEKGLNDRSIGYARGKVLGGCTSINAMIYMRGQRSDYDRWVQAGNPGWGWDEVLPYFKGMEDYVHGANAFHGSGGELPVQERRVSWEILDAWRDAAEEKGIPKIPEFNTGDNFGNAYFQVNQRNGTRWNA
;
A
#
# COMPACT_ATOMS: atom_id res chain seq x y z
N LEU A 1 -5.57 19.87 3.21
CA LEU A 1 -6.08 21.13 2.63
C LEU A 1 -7.40 21.55 3.27
N SER A 2 -8.36 20.63 3.42
CA SER A 2 -9.69 20.92 3.99
C SER A 2 -9.69 21.21 5.51
N ALA A 3 -8.62 20.89 6.23
CA ALA A 3 -8.45 21.24 7.65
C ALA A 3 -8.31 22.75 7.88
N ASP A 4 -7.89 23.51 6.89
CA ASP A 4 -7.81 24.97 6.93
C ASP A 4 -9.17 25.57 6.52
N ALA A 5 -9.94 26.04 7.50
CA ALA A 5 -11.27 26.61 7.27
C ALA A 5 -11.29 27.86 6.36
N SER A 6 -10.14 28.49 6.11
CA SER A 6 -10.01 29.60 5.15
C SER A 6 -9.97 29.15 3.69
N LYS A 7 -9.87 27.84 3.43
CA LYS A 7 -9.77 27.25 2.10
C LYS A 7 -11.07 26.57 1.67
N SER A 8 -11.49 26.83 0.45
CA SER A 8 -12.52 26.01 -0.21
C SER A 8 -11.84 24.91 -1.02
N VAL A 9 -12.21 23.66 -0.78
CA VAL A 9 -11.64 22.50 -1.46
C VAL A 9 -12.74 21.80 -2.26
N LEU A 10 -12.51 21.64 -3.56
CA LEU A 10 -13.36 20.86 -4.46
C LEU A 10 -12.64 19.56 -4.83
N LEU A 11 -13.20 18.43 -4.46
CA LEU A 11 -12.74 17.10 -4.89
C LEU A 11 -13.54 16.67 -6.13
N ILE A 12 -12.85 16.39 -7.23
CA ILE A 12 -13.45 15.92 -8.49
C ILE A 12 -13.03 14.46 -8.70
N GLU A 13 -14.03 13.58 -8.85
CA GLU A 13 -13.84 12.17 -9.15
C GLU A 13 -14.67 11.78 -10.38
N ALA A 14 -14.07 11.08 -11.34
CA ALA A 14 -14.76 10.64 -12.56
C ALA A 14 -15.66 9.41 -12.32
N GLY A 15 -15.36 8.63 -11.28
CA GLY A 15 -16.11 7.43 -10.92
C GLY A 15 -17.28 7.70 -9.97
N SER A 16 -17.85 6.63 -9.45
CA SER A 16 -18.94 6.70 -8.49
C SER A 16 -18.41 6.79 -7.04
N ARG A 17 -19.35 6.85 -6.08
CA ARG A 17 -19.03 6.68 -4.66
C ARG A 17 -18.51 5.27 -4.39
N ASP A 18 -17.72 5.13 -3.34
CA ASP A 18 -17.06 3.90 -2.89
C ASP A 18 -17.98 2.92 -2.12
N ASN A 19 -19.29 3.06 -2.29
CA ASN A 19 -20.31 2.25 -1.63
C ASN A 19 -20.62 0.93 -2.36
N TYR A 20 -19.81 0.52 -3.33
CA TYR A 20 -19.98 -0.79 -3.97
C TYR A 20 -19.63 -1.90 -2.98
N PHE A 21 -20.51 -2.90 -2.87
CA PHE A 21 -20.46 -3.98 -1.87
C PHE A 21 -19.08 -4.62 -1.68
N TRP A 22 -18.30 -4.80 -2.75
CA TRP A 22 -17.00 -5.44 -2.69
C TRP A 22 -15.85 -4.54 -2.21
N ILE A 23 -16.03 -3.22 -2.18
CA ILE A 23 -14.95 -2.29 -1.80
C ILE A 23 -14.54 -2.48 -0.33
N PRO A 24 -15.45 -2.47 0.67
CA PRO A 24 -15.06 -2.62 2.08
C PRO A 24 -14.54 -4.03 2.42
N ILE A 25 -14.85 -5.03 1.60
CA ILE A 25 -14.44 -6.42 1.84
C ILE A 25 -12.99 -6.61 1.37
N PRO A 26 -12.06 -7.07 2.23
CA PRO A 26 -10.65 -7.18 1.86
C PRO A 26 -10.39 -8.00 0.59
N VAL A 27 -10.98 -9.19 0.46
CA VAL A 27 -10.87 -10.02 -0.74
C VAL A 27 -11.63 -9.45 -1.95
N GLY A 28 -12.44 -8.44 -1.74
CA GLY A 28 -13.26 -7.79 -2.76
C GLY A 28 -12.47 -7.15 -3.89
N TYR A 29 -11.15 -6.92 -3.73
CA TYR A 29 -10.31 -6.44 -4.82
C TYR A 29 -10.33 -7.37 -6.04
N LEU A 30 -10.58 -8.66 -5.86
CA LEU A 30 -10.77 -9.63 -6.95
C LEU A 30 -12.03 -9.35 -7.81
N PHE A 31 -12.97 -8.58 -7.30
CA PHE A 31 -14.22 -8.20 -7.96
C PHE A 31 -14.29 -6.72 -8.35
N THR A 32 -13.33 -5.91 -7.90
CA THR A 32 -13.24 -4.49 -8.22
C THR A 32 -12.21 -4.19 -9.30
N ILE A 33 -11.13 -4.98 -9.39
CA ILE A 33 -10.16 -4.95 -10.49
C ILE A 33 -10.81 -5.60 -11.74
N ASN A 34 -10.55 -5.04 -12.92
CA ASN A 34 -11.17 -5.43 -14.18
C ASN A 34 -12.71 -5.31 -14.18
N ASN A 35 -13.26 -4.46 -13.34
CA ASN A 35 -14.69 -4.17 -13.30
C ASN A 35 -14.90 -2.72 -13.81
N PRO A 36 -15.62 -2.50 -14.92
CA PRO A 36 -15.81 -1.18 -15.50
C PRO A 36 -16.55 -0.19 -14.58
N ARG A 37 -17.19 -0.68 -13.54
CA ARG A 37 -17.81 0.15 -12.49
C ARG A 37 -16.78 0.86 -11.62
N THR A 38 -15.61 0.23 -11.38
CA THR A 38 -14.61 0.66 -10.38
C THR A 38 -13.20 0.77 -10.95
N ASP A 39 -12.98 0.36 -12.19
CA ASP A 39 -11.68 0.33 -12.85
C ASP A 39 -11.75 1.01 -14.22
N TRP A 40 -10.73 1.80 -14.56
CA TRP A 40 -10.57 2.40 -15.88
C TRP A 40 -10.27 1.37 -16.97
N MET A 41 -9.90 0.14 -16.61
CA MET A 41 -9.63 -0.95 -17.54
C MET A 41 -8.47 -0.66 -18.52
N TYR A 42 -7.48 0.14 -18.10
CA TYR A 42 -6.35 0.47 -18.97
C TYR A 42 -5.52 -0.78 -19.32
N LYS A 43 -4.87 -0.70 -20.47
CA LYS A 43 -3.91 -1.70 -20.94
C LYS A 43 -2.63 -0.99 -21.38
N THR A 44 -1.48 -1.61 -21.15
CA THR A 44 -0.22 -1.12 -21.71
C THR A 44 -0.21 -1.27 -23.23
N THR A 45 0.67 -0.54 -23.90
CA THR A 45 1.10 -0.90 -25.26
C THR A 45 1.82 -2.26 -25.20
N ASN A 46 2.04 -2.86 -26.37
CA ASN A 46 2.83 -4.10 -26.43
C ASN A 46 4.28 -3.82 -26.05
N GLU A 47 4.79 -4.59 -25.09
CA GLU A 47 6.14 -4.43 -24.54
C GLU A 47 7.06 -5.55 -25.01
N LYS A 48 8.12 -5.19 -25.75
CA LYS A 48 9.11 -6.16 -26.27
C LYS A 48 9.74 -7.01 -25.16
N GLY A 49 10.08 -6.38 -24.03
CA GLY A 49 10.62 -7.06 -22.85
C GLY A 49 9.67 -8.05 -22.18
N LEU A 50 8.39 -8.07 -22.57
CA LEU A 50 7.34 -8.94 -22.06
C LEU A 50 6.77 -9.87 -23.16
N ASN A 51 7.58 -10.23 -24.13
CA ASN A 51 7.18 -11.08 -25.30
C ASN A 51 6.02 -10.43 -26.09
N ASP A 52 6.10 -9.14 -26.37
CA ASP A 52 5.10 -8.35 -27.08
C ASP A 52 3.68 -8.41 -26.48
N ARG A 53 3.59 -8.66 -25.18
CA ARG A 53 2.29 -8.67 -24.47
C ARG A 53 1.84 -7.28 -24.09
N SER A 54 0.54 -7.05 -24.22
CA SER A 54 -0.19 -5.98 -23.56
C SER A 54 -0.71 -6.48 -22.22
N ILE A 55 -0.50 -5.72 -21.15
CA ILE A 55 -0.87 -6.10 -19.78
C ILE A 55 -1.98 -5.17 -19.29
N GLY A 56 -2.98 -5.74 -18.60
CA GLY A 56 -4.00 -4.96 -17.89
C GLY A 56 -3.35 -4.11 -16.80
N TYR A 57 -3.73 -2.82 -16.75
CA TYR A 57 -3.16 -1.85 -15.82
C TYR A 57 -4.27 -1.19 -15.02
N ALA A 58 -4.73 -1.90 -13.99
CA ALA A 58 -5.86 -1.47 -13.17
C ALA A 58 -5.62 -0.10 -12.52
N ARG A 59 -6.59 0.79 -12.65
CA ARG A 59 -6.64 2.09 -11.96
C ARG A 59 -8.07 2.36 -11.50
N GLY A 60 -8.21 2.73 -10.23
CA GLY A 60 -9.51 2.99 -9.66
C GLY A 60 -10.25 4.13 -10.35
N LYS A 61 -11.50 3.87 -10.71
CA LYS A 61 -12.49 4.84 -11.22
C LYS A 61 -13.63 4.93 -10.22
N VAL A 62 -13.34 5.42 -9.05
CA VAL A 62 -14.23 5.45 -7.88
C VAL A 62 -13.64 6.39 -6.84
N LEU A 63 -14.45 6.93 -5.95
CA LEU A 63 -13.97 7.74 -4.82
C LEU A 63 -12.93 6.92 -4.02
N GLY A 64 -11.77 7.55 -3.70
CA GLY A 64 -10.61 6.86 -3.14
C GLY A 64 -9.67 6.25 -4.18
N GLY A 65 -10.07 6.23 -5.47
CA GLY A 65 -9.21 5.77 -6.56
C GLY A 65 -8.67 4.35 -6.36
N CYS A 66 -7.36 4.18 -6.50
CA CYS A 66 -6.71 2.88 -6.36
C CYS A 66 -6.76 2.34 -4.93
N THR A 67 -6.91 3.16 -3.89
CA THR A 67 -7.05 2.66 -2.52
C THR A 67 -8.34 1.88 -2.31
N SER A 68 -9.37 2.16 -3.14
CA SER A 68 -10.64 1.42 -3.11
C SER A 68 -10.59 0.07 -3.82
N ILE A 69 -9.56 -0.21 -4.65
CA ILE A 69 -9.48 -1.44 -5.46
C ILE A 69 -8.18 -2.25 -5.29
N ASN A 70 -7.18 -1.75 -4.57
CA ASN A 70 -5.90 -2.43 -4.36
C ASN A 70 -6.01 -3.60 -3.36
N ALA A 71 -4.93 -4.36 -3.18
CA ALA A 71 -4.85 -5.45 -2.20
C ALA A 71 -4.50 -4.98 -0.77
N MET A 72 -4.51 -3.66 -0.51
CA MET A 72 -4.28 -3.03 0.80
C MET A 72 -2.89 -3.28 1.43
N ILE A 73 -1.95 -3.84 0.70
CA ILE A 73 -0.60 -4.07 1.22
C ILE A 73 0.03 -2.72 1.56
N TYR A 74 0.50 -2.59 2.81
CA TYR A 74 1.27 -1.45 3.28
C TYR A 74 2.75 -1.81 3.34
N MET A 75 3.52 -1.20 2.46
CA MET A 75 4.96 -1.41 2.37
C MET A 75 5.64 -0.12 1.92
N ARG A 76 6.64 0.31 2.68
CA ARG A 76 7.49 1.44 2.34
C ARG A 76 8.70 0.97 1.53
N GLY A 77 9.33 1.90 0.82
CA GLY A 77 10.66 1.68 0.24
C GLY A 77 11.71 1.46 1.32
N GLN A 78 12.83 0.89 0.95
CA GLN A 78 14.01 0.79 1.82
C GLN A 78 14.69 2.16 1.96
N ARG A 79 15.50 2.33 3.00
CA ARG A 79 16.35 3.51 3.17
C ARG A 79 17.13 3.83 1.88
N SER A 80 17.73 2.82 1.28
CA SER A 80 18.51 2.97 0.04
C SER A 80 17.72 3.51 -1.16
N ASP A 81 16.40 3.31 -1.20
CA ASP A 81 15.56 3.81 -2.30
C ASP A 81 15.44 5.33 -2.23
N TYR A 82 15.20 5.87 -1.04
CA TYR A 82 15.12 7.31 -0.79
C TYR A 82 16.49 7.98 -0.87
N ASP A 83 17.52 7.36 -0.31
CA ASP A 83 18.89 7.91 -0.34
C ASP A 83 19.42 8.00 -1.79
N ARG A 84 19.00 7.08 -2.68
CA ARG A 84 19.26 7.20 -4.12
C ARG A 84 18.58 8.41 -4.77
N TRP A 85 17.42 8.82 -4.30
CA TRP A 85 16.79 10.05 -4.78
C TRP A 85 17.62 11.29 -4.41
N VAL A 86 18.17 11.33 -3.19
CA VAL A 86 19.09 12.39 -2.78
C VAL A 86 20.32 12.40 -3.69
N GLN A 87 20.93 11.24 -3.94
CA GLN A 87 22.10 11.11 -4.83
C GLN A 87 21.79 11.54 -6.27
N ALA A 88 20.55 11.36 -6.72
CA ALA A 88 20.08 11.83 -8.02
C ALA A 88 19.75 13.34 -8.07
N GLY A 89 20.08 14.10 -7.01
CA GLY A 89 19.93 15.56 -6.97
C GLY A 89 18.62 16.05 -6.34
N ASN A 90 17.94 15.22 -5.51
CA ASN A 90 16.70 15.58 -4.82
C ASN A 90 16.94 15.68 -3.29
N PRO A 91 17.60 16.77 -2.79
CA PRO A 91 17.81 16.94 -1.37
C PRO A 91 16.48 17.04 -0.61
N GLY A 92 16.45 16.52 0.62
CA GLY A 92 15.24 16.49 1.45
C GLY A 92 14.33 15.27 1.19
N TRP A 93 14.73 14.32 0.32
CA TRP A 93 14.01 13.11 0.02
C TRP A 93 14.68 11.83 0.54
N GLY A 94 15.68 11.96 1.42
CA GLY A 94 16.32 10.82 2.07
C GLY A 94 15.41 10.16 3.11
N TRP A 95 15.81 8.98 3.55
CA TRP A 95 15.01 8.21 4.49
C TRP A 95 14.66 8.99 5.76
N ASP A 96 15.64 9.64 6.38
CA ASP A 96 15.44 10.34 7.65
C ASP A 96 14.56 11.58 7.51
N GLU A 97 14.52 12.19 6.31
CA GLU A 97 13.63 13.31 5.99
C GLU A 97 12.19 12.85 5.69
N VAL A 98 12.00 11.69 5.04
CA VAL A 98 10.66 11.22 4.66
C VAL A 98 9.97 10.41 5.75
N LEU A 99 10.71 9.74 6.64
CA LEU A 99 10.16 8.92 7.71
C LEU A 99 9.18 9.66 8.63
N PRO A 100 9.42 10.91 9.06
CA PRO A 100 8.46 11.67 9.86
C PRO A 100 7.09 11.83 9.20
N TYR A 101 7.04 11.97 7.87
CA TYR A 101 5.77 12.09 7.13
C TYR A 101 5.02 10.76 7.11
N PHE A 102 5.71 9.64 6.90
CA PHE A 102 5.09 8.31 7.02
C PHE A 102 4.50 8.10 8.41
N LYS A 103 5.26 8.44 9.46
CA LYS A 103 4.79 8.33 10.84
C LYS A 103 3.64 9.27 11.15
N GLY A 104 3.66 10.49 10.60
CA GLY A 104 2.63 11.50 10.85
C GLY A 104 1.24 11.13 10.31
N MET A 105 1.18 10.36 9.21
CA MET A 105 -0.09 9.93 8.64
C MET A 105 -0.59 8.57 9.13
N GLU A 106 0.23 7.81 9.84
CA GLU A 106 -0.02 6.42 10.21
C GLU A 106 -0.70 6.29 11.57
N ASP A 107 -1.61 5.32 11.66
CA ASP A 107 -2.17 4.81 12.93
C ASP A 107 -1.87 3.32 13.03
N TYR A 108 -0.68 2.98 13.55
CA TYR A 108 -0.20 1.62 13.64
C TYR A 108 -0.85 0.87 14.80
N VAL A 109 -1.31 -0.33 14.58
CA VAL A 109 -2.06 -1.14 15.55
C VAL A 109 -1.31 -1.41 16.86
N HIS A 110 0.02 -1.47 16.82
CA HIS A 110 0.87 -1.67 18.00
C HIS A 110 1.40 -0.35 18.62
N GLY A 111 0.89 0.80 18.14
CA GLY A 111 1.30 2.11 18.62
C GLY A 111 2.60 2.63 18.01
N ALA A 112 2.98 3.83 18.42
CA ALA A 112 4.16 4.50 17.91
C ALA A 112 5.47 3.84 18.38
N ASN A 113 6.47 3.80 17.49
CA ASN A 113 7.82 3.34 17.78
C ASN A 113 8.85 4.11 16.91
N ALA A 114 10.09 3.59 16.80
CA ALA A 114 11.12 4.23 15.98
C ALA A 114 10.71 4.37 14.51
N PHE A 115 9.94 3.44 13.97
CA PHE A 115 9.56 3.37 12.56
C PHE A 115 8.10 3.69 12.29
N HIS A 116 7.21 3.51 13.25
CA HIS A 116 5.77 3.66 13.13
C HIS A 116 5.22 4.86 13.89
N GLY A 117 4.12 5.41 13.40
CA GLY A 117 3.33 6.43 14.06
C GLY A 117 2.02 5.90 14.63
N SER A 118 1.31 6.72 15.40
CA SER A 118 -0.03 6.43 15.87
C SER A 118 -0.89 7.69 15.88
N GLY A 119 -2.20 7.51 15.77
CA GLY A 119 -3.17 8.62 15.76
C GLY A 119 -3.31 9.34 14.42
N GLY A 120 -2.63 8.88 13.37
CA GLY A 120 -2.82 9.37 12.01
C GLY A 120 -4.11 8.82 11.37
N GLU A 121 -4.39 9.27 10.16
CA GLU A 121 -5.62 8.89 9.45
C GLU A 121 -5.52 7.54 8.73
N LEU A 122 -4.31 7.03 8.49
CA LEU A 122 -4.05 5.79 7.76
C LEU A 122 -3.82 4.63 8.72
N PRO A 123 -4.81 3.76 8.96
CA PRO A 123 -4.62 2.60 9.81
C PRO A 123 -3.72 1.57 9.14
N VAL A 124 -2.77 1.06 9.90
CA VAL A 124 -1.87 -0.03 9.51
C VAL A 124 -2.01 -1.15 10.52
N GLN A 125 -2.45 -2.30 10.04
CA GLN A 125 -2.78 -3.46 10.88
C GLN A 125 -2.06 -4.72 10.39
N GLU A 126 -1.92 -5.67 11.30
CA GLU A 126 -1.52 -7.01 10.93
C GLU A 126 -2.66 -7.73 10.19
N ARG A 127 -2.29 -8.65 9.30
CA ARG A 127 -3.27 -9.50 8.64
C ARG A 127 -4.06 -10.33 9.67
N ARG A 128 -5.31 -10.61 9.38
CA ARG A 128 -6.17 -11.46 10.22
C ARG A 128 -6.16 -12.94 9.81
N VAL A 129 -5.69 -13.23 8.61
CA VAL A 129 -5.66 -14.59 8.06
C VAL A 129 -4.23 -15.08 8.01
N SER A 130 -3.97 -16.27 8.52
CA SER A 130 -2.72 -16.99 8.38
C SER A 130 -2.99 -18.39 7.81
N TRP A 131 -2.02 -18.95 7.10
CA TRP A 131 -2.13 -20.25 6.48
C TRP A 131 -0.83 -21.01 6.70
N GLU A 132 -0.90 -22.24 7.15
CA GLU A 132 0.26 -23.09 7.42
C GLU A 132 1.24 -23.18 6.25
N ILE A 133 0.72 -23.19 5.02
CA ILE A 133 1.57 -23.23 3.82
C ILE A 133 2.46 -21.98 3.71
N LEU A 134 2.02 -20.83 4.18
CA LEU A 134 2.83 -19.61 4.17
C LEU A 134 3.91 -19.65 5.26
N ASP A 135 3.62 -20.26 6.39
CA ASP A 135 4.62 -20.46 7.45
C ASP A 135 5.67 -21.47 6.98
N ALA A 136 5.26 -22.59 6.39
CA ALA A 136 6.18 -23.56 5.79
C ALA A 136 7.05 -22.93 4.68
N TRP A 137 6.48 -22.04 3.86
CA TRP A 137 7.25 -21.30 2.86
C TRP A 137 8.31 -20.39 3.51
N ARG A 138 7.95 -19.71 4.60
CA ARG A 138 8.88 -18.86 5.36
C ARG A 138 10.01 -19.67 6.00
N ASP A 139 9.70 -20.86 6.52
CA ASP A 139 10.69 -21.79 7.05
C ASP A 139 11.67 -22.23 5.95
N ALA A 140 11.15 -22.64 4.80
CA ALA A 140 11.97 -23.03 3.67
C ALA A 140 12.83 -21.87 3.11
N ALA A 141 12.34 -20.63 3.14
CA ALA A 141 13.12 -19.46 2.77
C ALA A 141 14.29 -19.23 3.73
N GLU A 142 14.07 -19.40 5.05
CA GLU A 142 15.10 -19.27 6.08
C GLU A 142 16.19 -20.34 5.91
N GLU A 143 15.83 -21.58 5.62
CA GLU A 143 16.78 -22.65 5.27
C GLU A 143 17.66 -22.32 4.06
N LYS A 144 17.19 -21.45 3.17
CA LYS A 144 17.93 -20.94 1.98
C LYS A 144 18.67 -19.62 2.25
N GLY A 145 18.77 -19.19 3.49
CA GLY A 145 19.49 -17.99 3.90
C GLY A 145 18.72 -16.68 3.75
N ILE A 146 17.40 -16.72 3.53
CA ILE A 146 16.53 -15.54 3.56
C ILE A 146 15.93 -15.41 4.96
N PRO A 147 16.41 -14.50 5.82
CA PRO A 147 16.03 -14.47 7.22
C PRO A 147 14.53 -14.13 7.39
N LYS A 148 13.93 -14.70 8.42
CA LYS A 148 12.64 -14.21 8.90
C LYS A 148 12.83 -12.87 9.59
N ILE A 149 12.11 -11.87 9.16
CA ILE A 149 12.07 -10.55 9.79
C ILE A 149 10.67 -10.27 10.35
N PRO A 150 10.55 -9.42 11.37
CA PRO A 150 9.24 -9.13 11.97
C PRO A 150 8.34 -8.37 11.00
N GLU A 151 8.89 -7.45 10.23
CA GLU A 151 8.16 -6.60 9.29
C GLU A 151 9.08 -5.99 8.23
N PHE A 152 8.49 -5.36 7.19
CA PHE A 152 9.24 -4.72 6.10
C PHE A 152 9.45 -3.21 6.26
N ASN A 153 8.77 -2.55 7.20
CA ASN A 153 8.67 -1.07 7.23
C ASN A 153 9.73 -0.39 8.12
N THR A 154 10.85 -1.05 8.37
CA THR A 154 11.94 -0.57 9.25
C THR A 154 13.09 0.13 8.49
N GLY A 155 12.97 0.29 7.18
CA GLY A 155 14.04 0.88 6.33
C GLY A 155 15.03 -0.14 5.79
N ASP A 156 14.99 -1.38 6.26
CA ASP A 156 15.64 -2.55 5.68
C ASP A 156 14.60 -3.66 5.56
N ASN A 157 14.34 -4.12 4.34
CA ASN A 157 13.36 -5.15 4.07
C ASN A 157 13.97 -6.43 3.47
N PHE A 158 15.28 -6.66 3.69
CA PHE A 158 15.91 -7.93 3.31
C PHE A 158 15.47 -9.06 4.25
N GLY A 159 14.62 -9.92 3.73
CA GLY A 159 14.09 -11.04 4.51
C GLY A 159 12.72 -11.49 4.03
N ASN A 160 12.07 -12.32 4.84
CA ASN A 160 10.70 -12.73 4.63
C ASN A 160 9.82 -12.39 5.85
N ALA A 161 8.71 -11.73 5.60
CA ALA A 161 7.71 -11.35 6.59
C ALA A 161 6.30 -11.43 6.00
N TYR A 162 5.32 -11.30 6.85
CA TYR A 162 3.97 -11.01 6.39
C TYR A 162 3.79 -9.51 6.17
N PHE A 163 2.99 -9.15 5.18
CA PHE A 163 2.65 -7.75 4.93
C PHE A 163 1.68 -7.21 5.97
N GLN A 164 1.92 -5.97 6.36
CA GLN A 164 0.92 -5.14 7.03
C GLN A 164 -0.09 -4.63 5.99
N VAL A 165 -1.28 -4.28 6.45
CA VAL A 165 -2.40 -3.94 5.56
C VAL A 165 -3.14 -2.69 6.02
N ASN A 166 -3.64 -1.91 5.05
CA ASN A 166 -4.50 -0.76 5.31
C ASN A 166 -5.94 -1.22 5.54
N GLN A 167 -6.21 -1.65 6.76
CA GLN A 167 -7.52 -2.10 7.22
C GLN A 167 -7.84 -1.51 8.59
N ARG A 168 -9.14 -1.38 8.87
CA ARG A 168 -9.64 -1.10 10.22
C ARG A 168 -10.74 -2.12 10.55
N ASN A 169 -10.55 -2.86 11.64
CA ASN A 169 -11.50 -3.89 12.08
C ASN A 169 -11.85 -4.95 11.02
N GLY A 170 -10.90 -5.28 10.14
CA GLY A 170 -11.07 -6.28 9.09
C GLY A 170 -11.80 -5.78 7.84
N THR A 171 -12.03 -4.49 7.73
CA THR A 171 -12.54 -3.85 6.52
C THR A 171 -11.45 -3.01 5.88
N ARG A 172 -11.52 -2.84 4.55
CA ARG A 172 -10.65 -1.92 3.81
C ARG A 172 -10.75 -0.51 4.38
N TRP A 173 -9.61 0.15 4.46
CA TRP A 173 -9.54 1.59 4.66
C TRP A 173 -9.01 2.24 3.38
N ASN A 174 -9.85 3.04 2.75
CA ASN A 174 -9.53 3.79 1.54
C ASN A 174 -9.53 5.30 1.82
N ALA A 175 -8.94 6.07 0.90
CA ALA A 175 -8.84 7.53 1.01
C ALA A 175 -10.19 8.22 0.76
#